data_412434bd204246e6b8182c538d526ff7
#
_entry.id   412434bd204246e6b8182c538d526ff7
#
_cell.length_a   1.000
_cell.length_b   1.000
_cell.length_c   1.000
_cell.angle_alpha   90.00
_cell.angle_beta   90.00
_cell.angle_gamma   90.00
#
_symmetry.space_group_name_H-M   'P 1'
#
loop_
_entity.id
_entity.type
_entity.pdbx_description
1 polymer ?
#
loop_
_entity_poly.entity_id
_entity_poly.type
_entity_poly.pdbx_seq_one_letter_code
_entity_poly.pdbx_strand_id
1 'polypeptide(L)'
;MKALHGRALLIFGVFAAGYFLSSLVRGVTATLAPVLKAEFSLTAGELGLLGGAYFLGFAVLQLPLGNWLDRFGPKRVLLTCLVGAVLSCAAFAMATGFTSLLVARWIGGIGVSACLIAPLTGARLWLDPRSQQSANSWMLMAGSLGLLMATQPVQWVLPSHGWRIVFWVLAALFGLTMLGTAWWVPGAPAAATTTTPPSLMQSYRPVFESPYFRRIAGIEFLNYGVLVALQTLWAGPWMTDVTGQSAAGAARGLFIVNLTMLFVFWGWGMVNPRLHQVGLSAERIMVWGLPLNFLSLAAIAWLGQGAGWQAFAVYCALSSVLALTHPAVGAAFPAHLAGRAISAFNLLLFLGVFFTQWGIGASLDALKAAHWATPQAYRLVFGILALGCALSYGWFCLGMTRNRSLAATA
;
A
#
# COMPACT_ATOMS: atom_id res chain seq x y z
N MET A 1 -29.33 3.69 24.30
CA MET A 1 -27.86 3.62 24.30
C MET A 1 -27.33 2.28 23.77
N LYS A 2 -27.72 1.08 24.29
CA LYS A 2 -27.20 -0.24 23.80
C LYS A 2 -27.44 -0.52 22.30
N ALA A 3 -28.57 -0.13 21.70
CA ALA A 3 -28.87 -0.32 20.28
C ALA A 3 -28.03 0.57 19.36
N LEU A 4 -27.63 1.76 19.79
CA LEU A 4 -26.71 2.65 19.06
C LEU A 4 -25.28 2.08 19.04
N HIS A 5 -24.83 1.45 20.12
CA HIS A 5 -23.51 0.78 20.15
C HIS A 5 -23.45 -0.44 19.23
N GLY A 6 -24.52 -1.25 19.16
CA GLY A 6 -24.59 -2.40 18.26
C GLY A 6 -24.53 -2.01 16.78
N ARG A 7 -25.25 -0.95 16.37
CA ARG A 7 -25.23 -0.45 15.00
C ARG A 7 -23.89 0.17 14.61
N ALA A 8 -23.26 0.90 15.51
CA ALA A 8 -21.92 1.45 15.29
C ALA A 8 -20.88 0.34 15.10
N LEU A 9 -20.96 -0.74 15.88
CA LEU A 9 -20.07 -1.89 15.74
C LEU A 9 -20.27 -2.61 14.38
N LEU A 10 -21.51 -2.77 13.93
CA LEU A 10 -21.81 -3.35 12.60
C LEU A 10 -21.26 -2.49 11.47
N ILE A 11 -21.45 -1.17 11.52
CA ILE A 11 -20.90 -0.24 10.52
C ILE A 11 -19.37 -0.35 10.49
N PHE A 12 -18.75 -0.33 11.66
CA PHE A 12 -17.31 -0.47 11.78
C PHE A 12 -16.83 -1.83 11.25
N GLY A 13 -17.51 -2.92 11.56
CA GLY A 13 -17.19 -4.27 11.11
C GLY A 13 -17.22 -4.40 9.58
N VAL A 14 -18.23 -3.82 8.93
CA VAL A 14 -18.32 -3.79 7.46
C VAL A 14 -17.17 -3.00 6.84
N PHE A 15 -16.83 -1.85 7.39
CA PHE A 15 -15.71 -1.05 6.94
C PHE A 15 -14.37 -1.77 7.13
N ALA A 16 -14.17 -2.37 8.30
CA ALA A 16 -12.96 -3.16 8.59
C ALA A 16 -12.84 -4.36 7.66
N ALA A 17 -13.95 -5.05 7.35
CA ALA A 17 -13.98 -6.14 6.38
C ALA A 17 -13.58 -5.66 4.98
N GLY A 18 -14.08 -4.52 4.51
CA GLY A 18 -13.70 -3.93 3.22
C GLY A 18 -12.20 -3.64 3.14
N TYR A 19 -11.61 -3.04 4.16
CA TYR A 19 -10.18 -2.74 4.17
C TYR A 19 -9.30 -3.99 4.35
N PHE A 20 -9.75 -4.96 5.17
CA PHE A 20 -9.13 -6.27 5.28
C PHE A 20 -9.04 -6.97 3.91
N LEU A 21 -10.16 -7.06 3.18
CA LEU A 21 -10.21 -7.69 1.85
C LEU A 21 -9.35 -6.93 0.83
N SER A 22 -9.36 -5.59 0.86
CA SER A 22 -8.50 -4.75 0.02
C SER A 22 -7.02 -5.09 0.23
N SER A 23 -6.60 -5.23 1.49
CA SER A 23 -5.22 -5.57 1.83
C SER A 23 -4.87 -7.02 1.46
N LEU A 24 -5.80 -7.95 1.61
CA LEU A 24 -5.63 -9.34 1.20
C LEU A 24 -5.41 -9.43 -0.32
N VAL A 25 -6.27 -8.81 -1.13
CA VAL A 25 -6.11 -8.77 -2.60
C VAL A 25 -4.79 -8.13 -3.00
N ARG A 26 -4.33 -7.12 -2.27
CA ARG A 26 -3.04 -6.46 -2.51
C ARG A 26 -1.86 -7.40 -2.31
N GLY A 27 -1.86 -8.19 -1.24
CA GLY A 27 -0.74 -9.07 -0.87
C GLY A 27 -0.75 -10.44 -1.55
N VAL A 28 -1.91 -10.91 -2.03
CA VAL A 28 -2.07 -12.30 -2.52
C VAL A 28 -1.19 -12.64 -3.73
N THR A 29 -0.80 -11.64 -4.53
CA THR A 29 0.02 -11.85 -5.73
C THR A 29 1.38 -12.48 -5.41
N ALA A 30 2.00 -12.12 -4.29
CA ALA A 30 3.28 -12.71 -3.86
C ALA A 30 3.18 -14.22 -3.64
N THR A 31 2.08 -14.66 -3.01
CA THR A 31 1.82 -16.09 -2.73
C THR A 31 1.46 -16.86 -4.00
N LEU A 32 0.74 -16.20 -4.92
CA LEU A 32 0.30 -16.81 -6.18
C LEU A 32 1.36 -16.76 -7.29
N ALA A 33 2.42 -15.96 -7.12
CA ALA A 33 3.44 -15.73 -8.15
C ALA A 33 3.99 -17.03 -8.77
N PRO A 34 4.37 -18.08 -8.00
CA PRO A 34 4.87 -19.32 -8.60
C PRO A 34 3.83 -20.03 -9.48
N VAL A 35 2.57 -20.09 -9.03
CA VAL A 35 1.48 -20.78 -9.74
C VAL A 35 1.09 -20.02 -11.01
N LEU A 36 0.95 -18.70 -10.94
CA LEU A 36 0.61 -17.85 -12.09
C LEU A 36 1.74 -17.86 -13.13
N LYS A 37 3.00 -17.80 -12.66
CA LYS A 37 4.18 -17.90 -13.51
C LYS A 37 4.20 -19.22 -14.29
N ALA A 38 3.88 -20.34 -13.62
CA ALA A 38 3.86 -21.67 -14.26
C ALA A 38 2.67 -21.82 -15.22
N GLU A 39 1.46 -21.41 -14.85
CA GLU A 39 0.25 -21.60 -15.64
C GLU A 39 0.21 -20.73 -16.90
N PHE A 40 0.63 -19.46 -16.79
CA PHE A 40 0.58 -18.49 -17.88
C PHE A 40 1.96 -18.20 -18.51
N SER A 41 3.01 -18.92 -18.12
CA SER A 41 4.39 -18.74 -18.59
C SER A 41 4.88 -17.29 -18.47
N LEU A 42 4.51 -16.61 -17.36
CA LEU A 42 4.78 -15.18 -17.17
C LEU A 42 6.28 -14.92 -17.03
N THR A 43 6.76 -13.89 -17.73
CA THR A 43 8.08 -13.31 -17.50
C THR A 43 8.12 -12.55 -16.17
N ALA A 44 9.31 -12.17 -15.71
CA ALA A 44 9.43 -11.35 -14.49
C ALA A 44 8.80 -9.96 -14.70
N GLY A 45 8.94 -9.37 -15.90
CA GLY A 45 8.32 -8.11 -16.28
C GLY A 45 6.80 -8.16 -16.25
N GLU A 46 6.22 -9.23 -16.81
CA GLU A 46 4.76 -9.45 -16.78
C GLU A 46 4.26 -9.64 -15.34
N LEU A 47 4.99 -10.39 -14.52
CA LEU A 47 4.64 -10.56 -13.12
C LEU A 47 4.71 -9.23 -12.35
N GLY A 48 5.75 -8.43 -12.57
CA GLY A 48 5.88 -7.11 -11.99
C GLY A 48 4.80 -6.14 -12.47
N LEU A 49 4.43 -6.18 -13.75
CA LEU A 49 3.35 -5.39 -14.32
C LEU A 49 1.99 -5.81 -13.73
N LEU A 50 1.75 -7.11 -13.56
CA LEU A 50 0.55 -7.64 -12.94
C LEU A 50 0.38 -7.16 -11.48
N GLY A 51 1.46 -7.21 -10.69
CA GLY A 51 1.47 -6.67 -9.34
C GLY A 51 1.29 -5.15 -9.32
N GLY A 52 2.00 -4.45 -10.21
CA GLY A 52 1.97 -3.00 -10.33
C GLY A 52 0.62 -2.44 -10.80
N ALA A 53 -0.06 -3.12 -11.73
CA ALA A 53 -1.34 -2.67 -12.27
C ALA A 53 -2.41 -2.41 -11.20
N TYR A 54 -2.42 -3.19 -10.14
CA TYR A 54 -3.27 -2.94 -8.97
C TYR A 54 -3.00 -1.56 -8.35
N PHE A 55 -1.73 -1.21 -8.16
CA PHE A 55 -1.35 0.07 -7.58
C PHE A 55 -1.58 1.24 -8.53
N LEU A 56 -1.42 1.02 -9.83
CA LEU A 56 -1.78 2.02 -10.84
C LEU A 56 -3.28 2.32 -10.82
N GLY A 57 -4.13 1.28 -10.81
CA GLY A 57 -5.58 1.44 -10.67
C GLY A 57 -5.97 2.17 -9.39
N PHE A 58 -5.31 1.83 -8.28
CA PHE A 58 -5.50 2.51 -7.00
C PHE A 58 -5.09 3.99 -7.06
N ALA A 59 -3.95 4.30 -7.70
CA ALA A 59 -3.41 5.65 -7.83
C ALA A 59 -4.32 6.58 -8.64
N VAL A 60 -4.89 6.12 -9.74
CA VAL A 60 -5.73 6.92 -10.64
C VAL A 60 -6.91 7.58 -9.91
N LEU A 61 -7.49 6.90 -8.92
CA LEU A 61 -8.61 7.45 -8.16
C LEU A 61 -8.23 8.35 -6.98
N GLN A 62 -6.94 8.45 -6.60
CA GLN A 62 -6.57 9.21 -5.40
C GLN A 62 -6.98 10.69 -5.47
N LEU A 63 -6.82 11.34 -6.63
CA LEU A 63 -7.18 12.75 -6.76
C LEU A 63 -8.69 12.98 -6.81
N PRO A 64 -9.50 12.27 -7.62
CA PRO A 64 -10.94 12.47 -7.65
C PRO A 64 -11.67 11.94 -6.42
N LEU A 65 -11.11 10.97 -5.71
CA LEU A 65 -11.76 10.25 -4.61
C LEU A 65 -12.17 11.19 -3.47
N GLY A 66 -11.30 12.15 -3.10
CA GLY A 66 -11.62 13.14 -2.06
C GLY A 66 -12.85 13.97 -2.42
N ASN A 67 -12.89 14.50 -3.64
CA ASN A 67 -14.02 15.29 -4.12
C ASN A 67 -15.30 14.45 -4.22
N TRP A 68 -15.21 13.19 -4.60
CA TRP A 68 -16.36 12.29 -4.65
C TRP A 68 -16.89 11.97 -3.26
N LEU A 69 -16.03 11.77 -2.28
CA LEU A 69 -16.44 11.56 -0.89
C LEU A 69 -17.16 12.78 -0.32
N ASP A 70 -16.67 13.98 -0.62
CA ASP A 70 -17.30 15.24 -0.16
C ASP A 70 -18.65 15.44 -0.87
N ARG A 71 -18.76 15.16 -2.16
CA ARG A 71 -19.96 15.39 -2.95
C ARG A 71 -21.04 14.31 -2.78
N PHE A 72 -20.65 13.03 -2.80
CA PHE A 72 -21.60 11.90 -2.85
C PHE A 72 -21.69 11.16 -1.51
N GLY A 73 -20.78 11.46 -0.57
CA GLY A 73 -20.66 10.82 0.74
C GLY A 73 -20.00 9.44 0.70
N PRO A 74 -19.50 8.96 1.85
CA PRO A 74 -18.69 7.75 1.95
C PRO A 74 -19.43 6.48 1.53
N LYS A 75 -20.74 6.36 1.80
CA LYS A 75 -21.53 5.18 1.45
C LYS A 75 -21.60 4.96 -0.06
N ARG A 76 -22.00 5.99 -0.83
CA ARG A 76 -22.18 5.84 -2.28
C ARG A 76 -20.87 5.57 -2.99
N VAL A 77 -19.82 6.30 -2.62
CA VAL A 77 -18.48 6.13 -3.20
C VAL A 77 -17.94 4.73 -2.92
N LEU A 78 -18.06 4.26 -1.67
CA LEU A 78 -17.62 2.92 -1.31
C LEU A 78 -18.38 1.83 -2.06
N LEU A 79 -19.72 1.94 -2.18
CA LEU A 79 -20.53 0.98 -2.92
C LEU A 79 -20.12 0.90 -4.40
N THR A 80 -19.92 2.05 -5.05
CA THR A 80 -19.48 2.08 -6.46
C THR A 80 -18.11 1.41 -6.62
N CYS A 81 -17.17 1.68 -5.71
CA CYS A 81 -15.86 1.03 -5.72
C CYS A 81 -15.98 -0.48 -5.48
N LEU A 82 -16.79 -0.93 -4.50
CA LEU A 82 -16.96 -2.35 -4.19
C LEU A 82 -17.54 -3.16 -5.37
N VAL A 83 -18.40 -2.57 -6.20
CA VAL A 83 -18.82 -3.21 -7.47
C VAL A 83 -17.60 -3.53 -8.33
N GLY A 84 -16.69 -2.58 -8.50
CA GLY A 84 -15.42 -2.80 -9.21
C GLY A 84 -14.56 -3.91 -8.57
N ALA A 85 -14.52 -3.99 -7.24
CA ALA A 85 -13.78 -5.03 -6.54
C ALA A 85 -14.37 -6.43 -6.76
N VAL A 86 -15.71 -6.58 -6.71
CA VAL A 86 -16.40 -7.83 -7.01
C VAL A 86 -16.13 -8.27 -8.44
N LEU A 87 -16.35 -7.37 -9.40
CA LEU A 87 -16.14 -7.66 -10.84
C LEU A 87 -14.69 -8.02 -11.13
N SER A 88 -13.75 -7.33 -10.52
CA SER A 88 -12.31 -7.61 -10.63
C SER A 88 -11.95 -9.01 -10.13
N CYS A 89 -12.43 -9.39 -8.95
CA CYS A 89 -12.16 -10.72 -8.40
C CYS A 89 -12.78 -11.82 -9.27
N ALA A 90 -14.01 -11.65 -9.73
CA ALA A 90 -14.65 -12.58 -10.65
C ALA A 90 -13.90 -12.67 -11.99
N ALA A 91 -13.55 -11.53 -12.59
CA ALA A 91 -12.78 -11.49 -13.84
C ALA A 91 -11.39 -12.13 -13.69
N PHE A 92 -10.73 -11.92 -12.55
CA PHE A 92 -9.43 -12.57 -12.27
C PHE A 92 -9.58 -14.08 -12.16
N ALA A 93 -10.62 -14.59 -11.47
CA ALA A 93 -10.89 -16.02 -11.36
C ALA A 93 -11.19 -16.67 -12.71
N MET A 94 -11.79 -15.92 -13.63
CA MET A 94 -12.13 -16.39 -15.00
C MET A 94 -11.02 -16.14 -16.02
N ALA A 95 -9.89 -15.58 -15.62
CA ALA A 95 -8.82 -15.20 -16.54
C ALA A 95 -8.21 -16.42 -17.24
N THR A 96 -7.99 -16.29 -18.55
CA THR A 96 -7.42 -17.30 -19.43
C THR A 96 -6.06 -16.91 -20.00
N GLY A 97 -5.56 -15.69 -19.71
CA GLY A 97 -4.28 -15.20 -20.19
C GLY A 97 -3.83 -13.94 -19.46
N PHE A 98 -2.60 -13.51 -19.76
CA PHE A 98 -1.96 -12.34 -19.09
C PHE A 98 -2.80 -11.08 -19.18
N THR A 99 -3.32 -10.72 -20.35
CA THR A 99 -4.11 -9.48 -20.54
C THR A 99 -5.36 -9.46 -19.68
N SER A 100 -6.08 -10.60 -19.57
CA SER A 100 -7.27 -10.67 -18.71
C SER A 100 -6.93 -10.55 -17.23
N LEU A 101 -5.81 -11.16 -16.78
CA LEU A 101 -5.29 -10.98 -15.43
C LEU A 101 -4.92 -9.52 -15.15
N LEU A 102 -4.23 -8.86 -16.11
CA LEU A 102 -3.78 -7.48 -15.99
C LEU A 102 -4.95 -6.50 -15.86
N VAL A 103 -5.96 -6.62 -16.75
CA VAL A 103 -7.16 -5.77 -16.71
C VAL A 103 -7.93 -5.99 -15.41
N ALA A 104 -8.11 -7.24 -14.99
CA ALA A 104 -8.76 -7.55 -13.73
C ALA A 104 -8.02 -6.92 -12.54
N ARG A 105 -6.69 -6.97 -12.51
CA ARG A 105 -5.86 -6.33 -11.47
C ARG A 105 -6.02 -4.81 -11.44
N TRP A 106 -6.01 -4.18 -12.60
CA TRP A 106 -6.19 -2.73 -12.72
C TRP A 106 -7.57 -2.28 -12.20
N ILE A 107 -8.64 -2.98 -12.61
CA ILE A 107 -10.01 -2.75 -12.10
C ILE A 107 -10.06 -3.00 -10.58
N GLY A 108 -9.34 -4.02 -10.09
CA GLY A 108 -9.27 -4.33 -8.67
C GLY A 108 -8.68 -3.19 -7.84
N GLY A 109 -7.61 -2.57 -8.32
CA GLY A 109 -7.01 -1.40 -7.69
C GLY A 109 -8.00 -0.23 -7.59
N ILE A 110 -8.72 0.05 -8.68
CA ILE A 110 -9.82 1.03 -8.71
C ILE A 110 -10.89 0.66 -7.68
N GLY A 111 -11.33 -0.60 -7.69
CA GLY A 111 -12.43 -1.10 -6.86
C GLY A 111 -12.19 -1.04 -5.35
N VAL A 112 -10.94 -1.07 -4.91
CA VAL A 112 -10.60 -1.04 -3.48
C VAL A 112 -10.08 0.32 -3.00
N SER A 113 -9.90 1.29 -3.89
CA SER A 113 -9.29 2.60 -3.58
C SER A 113 -10.02 3.36 -2.46
N ALA A 114 -11.33 3.19 -2.33
CA ALA A 114 -12.14 3.82 -1.29
C ALA A 114 -12.16 3.06 0.05
N CYS A 115 -11.68 1.81 0.11
CA CYS A 115 -11.86 0.92 1.27
C CYS A 115 -11.21 1.39 2.58
N LEU A 116 -10.25 2.30 2.53
CA LEU A 116 -9.70 2.96 3.72
C LEU A 116 -10.25 4.38 3.90
N ILE A 117 -10.26 5.18 2.83
CA ILE A 117 -10.56 6.62 2.93
C ILE A 117 -12.04 6.86 3.22
N ALA A 118 -12.96 6.09 2.61
CA ALA A 118 -14.39 6.23 2.86
C ALA A 118 -14.78 5.93 4.31
N PRO A 119 -14.30 4.84 4.95
CA PRO A 119 -14.48 4.60 6.38
C PRO A 119 -13.95 5.74 7.27
N LEU A 120 -12.75 6.26 6.98
CA LEU A 120 -12.17 7.35 7.76
C LEU A 120 -12.98 8.64 7.62
N THR A 121 -13.50 8.91 6.42
CA THR A 121 -14.43 10.04 6.20
C THR A 121 -15.73 9.83 6.96
N GLY A 122 -16.30 8.62 6.92
CA GLY A 122 -17.49 8.27 7.70
C GLY A 122 -17.27 8.40 9.21
N ALA A 123 -16.11 7.95 9.70
CA ALA A 123 -15.76 8.09 11.11
C ALA A 123 -15.72 9.55 11.55
N ARG A 124 -15.21 10.46 10.71
CA ARG A 124 -15.21 11.91 10.98
C ARG A 124 -16.62 12.51 11.06
N LEU A 125 -17.55 11.96 10.30
CA LEU A 125 -18.95 12.43 10.25
C LEU A 125 -19.79 11.94 11.43
N TRP A 126 -19.48 10.74 11.97
CA TRP A 126 -20.39 10.02 12.88
C TRP A 126 -19.81 9.73 14.25
N LEU A 127 -18.49 9.88 14.45
CA LEU A 127 -17.81 9.58 15.72
C LEU A 127 -17.22 10.85 16.36
N ASP A 128 -17.15 10.85 17.68
CA ASP A 128 -16.41 11.86 18.43
C ASP A 128 -14.88 11.74 18.18
N PRO A 129 -14.08 12.79 18.41
CA PRO A 129 -12.64 12.80 18.08
C PRO A 129 -11.83 11.69 18.77
N ARG A 130 -12.20 11.26 19.98
CA ARG A 130 -11.51 10.17 20.71
C ARG A 130 -11.79 8.81 20.04
N SER A 131 -13.04 8.58 19.70
CA SER A 131 -13.46 7.36 19.00
C SER A 131 -12.91 7.27 17.57
N GLN A 132 -12.72 8.41 16.87
CA GLN A 132 -12.09 8.46 15.55
C GLN A 132 -10.66 7.91 15.56
N GLN A 133 -9.85 8.30 16.55
CA GLN A 133 -8.47 7.82 16.66
C GLN A 133 -8.42 6.30 16.90
N SER A 134 -9.28 5.80 17.76
CA SER A 134 -9.40 4.36 18.01
C SER A 134 -9.85 3.60 16.75
N ALA A 135 -10.88 4.10 16.06
CA ALA A 135 -11.38 3.52 14.82
C ALA A 135 -10.29 3.45 13.73
N ASN A 136 -9.47 4.52 13.58
CA ASN A 136 -8.35 4.53 12.65
C ASN A 136 -7.33 3.43 12.96
N SER A 137 -6.94 3.27 14.22
CA SER A 137 -5.99 2.23 14.65
C SER A 137 -6.52 0.82 14.37
N TRP A 138 -7.79 0.56 14.65
CA TRP A 138 -8.43 -0.72 14.36
C TRP A 138 -8.56 -0.99 12.86
N MET A 139 -8.81 0.04 12.05
CA MET A 139 -8.82 -0.08 10.59
C MET A 139 -7.44 -0.49 10.07
N LEU A 140 -6.36 0.15 10.52
CA LEU A 140 -4.99 -0.22 10.11
C LEU A 140 -4.64 -1.65 10.53
N MET A 141 -5.09 -2.08 11.71
CA MET A 141 -4.93 -3.46 12.16
C MET A 141 -5.68 -4.45 11.26
N ALA A 142 -6.93 -4.13 10.85
CA ALA A 142 -7.68 -4.95 9.91
C ALA A 142 -6.95 -5.10 8.57
N GLY A 143 -6.34 -4.02 8.05
CA GLY A 143 -5.52 -4.06 6.84
C GLY A 143 -4.27 -4.95 7.00
N SER A 144 -3.59 -4.86 8.14
CA SER A 144 -2.41 -5.70 8.44
C SER A 144 -2.78 -7.18 8.53
N LEU A 145 -3.93 -7.51 9.15
CA LEU A 145 -4.47 -8.87 9.18
C LEU A 145 -4.81 -9.36 7.75
N GLY A 146 -5.32 -8.49 6.88
CA GLY A 146 -5.57 -8.82 5.47
C GLY A 146 -4.30 -9.22 4.73
N LEU A 147 -3.19 -8.49 4.91
CA LEU A 147 -1.89 -8.85 4.34
C LEU A 147 -1.36 -10.18 4.90
N LEU A 148 -1.55 -10.42 6.19
CA LEU A 148 -1.15 -11.66 6.84
C LEU A 148 -1.92 -12.87 6.25
N MET A 149 -3.24 -12.73 6.09
CA MET A 149 -4.10 -13.77 5.51
C MET A 149 -3.82 -14.03 4.03
N ALA A 150 -3.22 -13.08 3.32
CA ALA A 150 -2.82 -13.22 1.90
C ALA A 150 -1.64 -14.19 1.68
N THR A 151 -0.98 -14.67 2.73
CA THR A 151 0.24 -15.46 2.68
C THR A 151 -0.02 -16.94 3.00
N GLN A 152 0.45 -17.46 4.12
CA GLN A 152 0.32 -18.87 4.49
C GLN A 152 -1.12 -19.41 4.45
N PRO A 153 -2.17 -18.68 4.89
CA PRO A 153 -3.54 -19.18 4.79
C PRO A 153 -4.00 -19.41 3.35
N VAL A 154 -3.66 -18.52 2.42
CA VAL A 154 -3.91 -18.72 0.99
C VAL A 154 -3.13 -19.92 0.48
N GLN A 155 -1.85 -20.07 0.85
CA GLN A 155 -1.02 -21.19 0.44
C GLN A 155 -1.60 -22.55 0.85
N TRP A 156 -2.32 -22.66 1.98
CA TRP A 156 -2.98 -23.90 2.39
C TRP A 156 -4.13 -24.32 1.48
N VAL A 157 -4.78 -23.35 0.83
CA VAL A 157 -5.93 -23.61 -0.06
C VAL A 157 -5.46 -24.05 -1.46
N LEU A 158 -4.27 -23.57 -1.92
CA LEU A 158 -3.82 -23.76 -3.30
C LEU A 158 -3.71 -25.24 -3.74
N PRO A 159 -3.12 -26.17 -2.94
CA PRO A 159 -2.93 -27.54 -3.39
C PRO A 159 -4.24 -28.32 -3.63
N SER A 160 -5.29 -28.03 -2.85
CA SER A 160 -6.55 -28.74 -2.88
C SER A 160 -7.61 -28.14 -3.79
N HIS A 161 -7.63 -26.80 -3.93
CA HIS A 161 -8.71 -26.09 -4.63
C HIS A 161 -8.22 -25.17 -5.76
N GLY A 162 -6.90 -24.99 -5.91
CA GLY A 162 -6.33 -24.07 -6.87
C GLY A 162 -6.52 -22.59 -6.51
N TRP A 163 -5.90 -21.71 -7.29
CA TRP A 163 -5.90 -20.29 -7.02
C TRP A 163 -7.21 -19.57 -7.41
N ARG A 164 -7.96 -20.11 -8.35
CA ARG A 164 -9.23 -19.50 -8.82
C ARG A 164 -10.28 -19.44 -7.73
N ILE A 165 -10.35 -20.46 -6.87
CA ILE A 165 -11.29 -20.47 -5.74
C ILE A 165 -11.04 -19.31 -4.76
N VAL A 166 -9.79 -18.93 -4.56
CA VAL A 166 -9.45 -17.79 -3.69
C VAL A 166 -10.12 -16.51 -4.19
N PHE A 167 -10.11 -16.28 -5.51
CA PHE A 167 -10.74 -15.09 -6.09
C PHE A 167 -12.26 -15.17 -6.12
N TRP A 168 -12.84 -16.34 -6.29
CA TRP A 168 -14.30 -16.52 -6.13
C TRP A 168 -14.75 -16.26 -4.70
N VAL A 169 -14.02 -16.75 -3.71
CA VAL A 169 -14.29 -16.46 -2.30
C VAL A 169 -14.14 -14.96 -2.01
N LEU A 170 -13.11 -14.31 -2.55
CA LEU A 170 -12.93 -12.86 -2.42
C LEU A 170 -14.08 -12.08 -3.08
N ALA A 171 -14.54 -12.48 -4.27
CA ALA A 171 -15.69 -11.86 -4.91
C ALA A 171 -16.95 -11.98 -4.04
N ALA A 172 -17.22 -13.16 -3.47
CA ALA A 172 -18.33 -13.37 -2.55
C ALA A 172 -18.23 -12.51 -1.28
N LEU A 173 -17.04 -12.45 -0.66
CA LEU A 173 -16.81 -11.64 0.54
C LEU A 173 -16.92 -10.13 0.26
N PHE A 174 -16.43 -9.63 -0.88
CA PHE A 174 -16.67 -8.25 -1.30
C PHE A 174 -18.15 -7.99 -1.56
N GLY A 175 -18.87 -8.94 -2.16
CA GLY A 175 -20.31 -8.87 -2.34
C GLY A 175 -21.06 -8.77 -1.01
N LEU A 176 -20.71 -9.58 -0.02
CA LEU A 176 -21.26 -9.50 1.33
C LEU A 176 -20.94 -8.17 2.01
N THR A 177 -19.70 -7.66 1.85
CA THR A 177 -19.30 -6.35 2.35
C THR A 177 -20.10 -5.22 1.68
N MET A 178 -20.35 -5.33 0.37
CA MET A 178 -21.18 -4.40 -0.39
C MET A 178 -22.63 -4.40 0.13
N LEU A 179 -23.22 -5.56 0.33
CA LEU A 179 -24.57 -5.69 0.92
C LEU A 179 -24.62 -5.12 2.33
N GLY A 180 -23.65 -5.44 3.18
CA GLY A 180 -23.54 -4.87 4.52
C GLY A 180 -23.41 -3.33 4.50
N THR A 181 -22.61 -2.80 3.57
CA THR A 181 -22.49 -1.35 3.35
C THR A 181 -23.83 -0.73 2.93
N ALA A 182 -24.56 -1.39 2.03
CA ALA A 182 -25.87 -0.91 1.57
C ALA A 182 -26.90 -0.87 2.69
N TRP A 183 -26.91 -1.85 3.59
CA TRP A 183 -27.93 -1.96 4.63
C TRP A 183 -27.60 -1.19 5.92
N TRP A 184 -26.37 -1.24 6.39
CA TRP A 184 -26.02 -0.71 7.72
C TRP A 184 -25.40 0.68 7.69
N VAL A 185 -24.65 1.03 6.62
CA VAL A 185 -23.99 2.33 6.56
C VAL A 185 -25.02 3.43 6.26
N PRO A 186 -25.13 4.47 7.09
CA PRO A 186 -26.05 5.57 6.86
C PRO A 186 -25.64 6.38 5.61
N GLY A 187 -26.64 6.88 4.90
CA GLY A 187 -26.41 7.88 3.86
C GLY A 187 -25.97 9.20 4.52
N ALA A 188 -24.88 9.77 4.08
CA ALA A 188 -24.54 11.15 4.47
C ALA A 188 -25.34 12.13 3.58
N PRO A 189 -25.82 13.25 4.12
CA PRO A 189 -26.36 14.34 3.31
C PRO A 189 -25.28 14.78 2.31
N ALA A 190 -25.63 14.92 1.04
CA ALA A 190 -24.72 15.52 0.07
C ALA A 190 -24.44 16.96 0.54
N ALA A 191 -23.16 17.33 0.65
CA ALA A 191 -22.84 18.72 0.92
C ALA A 191 -23.38 19.56 -0.24
N ALA A 192 -24.21 20.56 0.07
CA ALA A 192 -24.69 21.52 -0.90
C ALA A 192 -23.51 22.42 -1.34
N THR A 193 -22.70 21.95 -2.26
CA THR A 193 -21.66 22.76 -2.90
C THR A 193 -22.32 23.66 -3.93
N THR A 194 -22.59 24.89 -3.55
CA THR A 194 -23.20 25.94 -4.41
C THR A 194 -22.21 26.58 -5.37
N THR A 195 -20.94 26.22 -5.32
CA THR A 195 -19.89 26.77 -6.20
C THR A 195 -19.36 25.69 -7.13
N THR A 196 -19.20 26.05 -8.41
CA THR A 196 -18.51 25.21 -9.39
C THR A 196 -17.10 24.91 -8.86
N PRO A 197 -16.75 23.63 -8.64
CA PRO A 197 -15.41 23.31 -8.13
C PRO A 197 -14.36 23.76 -9.15
N PRO A 198 -13.25 24.38 -8.70
CA PRO A 198 -12.13 24.70 -9.58
C PRO A 198 -11.65 23.40 -10.26
N SER A 199 -10.98 23.50 -11.41
CA SER A 199 -10.43 22.34 -12.10
C SER A 199 -9.55 21.52 -11.13
N LEU A 200 -9.52 20.19 -11.28
CA LEU A 200 -8.71 19.32 -10.43
C LEU A 200 -7.26 19.84 -10.35
N MET A 201 -6.65 20.18 -11.48
CA MET A 201 -5.29 20.68 -11.53
C MET A 201 -5.09 21.97 -10.73
N GLN A 202 -6.00 22.95 -10.86
CA GLN A 202 -5.93 24.19 -10.07
C GLN A 202 -6.07 23.95 -8.57
N SER A 203 -6.88 22.98 -8.20
CA SER A 203 -7.10 22.60 -6.78
C SER A 203 -5.87 21.99 -6.11
N TYR A 204 -5.03 21.29 -6.87
CA TYR A 204 -3.84 20.59 -6.36
C TYR A 204 -2.53 21.36 -6.58
N ARG A 205 -2.53 22.41 -7.43
CA ARG A 205 -1.35 23.21 -7.76
C ARG A 205 -0.59 23.70 -6.53
N PRO A 206 -1.23 24.30 -5.48
CA PRO A 206 -0.49 24.78 -4.29
C PRO A 206 0.22 23.65 -3.54
N VAL A 207 -0.31 22.41 -3.60
CA VAL A 207 0.32 21.24 -2.97
C VAL A 207 1.57 20.83 -3.74
N PHE A 208 1.48 20.68 -5.07
CA PHE A 208 2.61 20.25 -5.90
C PHE A 208 3.72 21.30 -6.00
N GLU A 209 3.40 22.59 -5.87
CA GLU A 209 4.38 23.69 -5.84
C GLU A 209 5.12 23.79 -4.52
N SER A 210 4.60 23.19 -3.43
CA SER A 210 5.23 23.24 -2.11
C SER A 210 6.60 22.54 -2.11
N PRO A 211 7.70 23.21 -1.74
CA PRO A 211 9.02 22.59 -1.62
C PRO A 211 9.05 21.46 -0.61
N TYR A 212 8.30 21.61 0.51
CA TYR A 212 8.15 20.57 1.51
C TYR A 212 7.52 19.30 0.92
N PHE A 213 6.40 19.46 0.20
CA PHE A 213 5.70 18.34 -0.42
C PHE A 213 6.59 17.60 -1.42
N ARG A 214 7.25 18.32 -2.32
CA ARG A 214 8.14 17.72 -3.33
C ARG A 214 9.28 16.93 -2.72
N ARG A 215 9.84 17.44 -1.61
CA ARG A 215 10.93 16.78 -0.88
C ARG A 215 10.46 15.46 -0.24
N ILE A 216 9.35 15.48 0.50
CA ILE A 216 8.80 14.28 1.17
C ILE A 216 8.27 13.29 0.13
N ALA A 217 7.53 13.74 -0.88
CA ALA A 217 7.00 12.87 -1.91
C ALA A 217 8.10 12.21 -2.75
N GLY A 218 9.20 12.91 -3.02
CA GLY A 218 10.32 12.36 -3.79
C GLY A 218 11.05 11.22 -3.08
N ILE A 219 11.29 11.35 -1.76
CA ILE A 219 11.91 10.26 -1.00
C ILE A 219 10.96 9.08 -0.85
N GLU A 220 9.69 9.33 -0.61
CA GLU A 220 8.68 8.30 -0.42
C GLU A 220 8.35 7.55 -1.72
N PHE A 221 8.32 8.25 -2.86
CA PHE A 221 8.08 7.63 -4.17
C PHE A 221 8.96 6.39 -4.38
N LEU A 222 10.24 6.47 -4.04
CA LEU A 222 11.16 5.35 -4.21
C LEU A 222 11.20 4.45 -2.97
N ASN A 223 11.41 4.99 -1.76
CA ASN A 223 11.60 4.15 -0.57
C ASN A 223 10.33 3.38 -0.17
N TYR A 224 9.16 4.04 -0.21
CA TYR A 224 7.88 3.36 0.01
C TYR A 224 7.54 2.44 -1.17
N GLY A 225 7.87 2.86 -2.40
CA GLY A 225 7.73 2.03 -3.60
C GLY A 225 8.47 0.71 -3.46
N VAL A 226 9.74 0.74 -3.05
CA VAL A 226 10.55 -0.46 -2.83
C VAL A 226 10.02 -1.29 -1.67
N LEU A 227 9.68 -0.68 -0.53
CA LEU A 227 9.10 -1.39 0.61
C LEU A 227 7.88 -2.22 0.18
N VAL A 228 6.90 -1.57 -0.44
CA VAL A 228 5.65 -2.23 -0.81
C VAL A 228 5.88 -3.24 -1.94
N ALA A 229 6.74 -2.94 -2.92
CA ALA A 229 7.07 -3.87 -4.00
C ALA A 229 7.68 -5.18 -3.47
N LEU A 230 8.60 -5.08 -2.51
CA LEU A 230 9.20 -6.26 -1.89
C LEU A 230 8.19 -7.01 -1.02
N GLN A 231 7.48 -6.32 -0.15
CA GLN A 231 6.52 -6.92 0.79
C GLN A 231 5.35 -7.62 0.08
N THR A 232 4.85 -7.05 -1.03
CA THR A 232 3.61 -7.53 -1.68
C THR A 232 3.85 -8.38 -2.92
N LEU A 233 5.09 -8.47 -3.41
CA LEU A 233 5.42 -9.31 -4.56
C LEU A 233 6.83 -9.92 -4.47
N TRP A 234 7.92 -9.12 -4.50
CA TRP A 234 9.24 -9.60 -4.86
C TRP A 234 9.98 -10.40 -3.78
N ALA A 235 9.61 -10.28 -2.50
CA ALA A 235 10.20 -11.13 -1.46
C ALA A 235 9.84 -12.62 -1.64
N GLY A 236 8.65 -12.94 -2.17
CA GLY A 236 8.26 -14.31 -2.51
C GLY A 236 9.16 -14.93 -3.58
N PRO A 237 9.19 -14.38 -4.80
CA PRO A 237 10.10 -14.82 -5.86
C PRO A 237 11.58 -14.82 -5.46
N TRP A 238 12.06 -13.89 -4.65
CA TRP A 238 13.42 -13.98 -4.11
C TRP A 238 13.62 -15.27 -3.31
N MET A 239 12.69 -15.58 -2.39
CA MET A 239 12.80 -16.79 -1.56
C MET A 239 12.76 -18.08 -2.39
N THR A 240 12.01 -18.12 -3.51
CA THR A 240 11.99 -19.28 -4.41
C THR A 240 13.16 -19.31 -5.37
N ASP A 241 13.40 -18.20 -6.09
CA ASP A 241 14.30 -18.18 -7.24
C ASP A 241 15.78 -17.94 -6.84
N VAL A 242 16.04 -17.31 -5.67
CA VAL A 242 17.39 -17.00 -5.18
C VAL A 242 17.79 -17.94 -4.05
N THR A 243 16.94 -18.14 -3.03
CA THR A 243 17.29 -18.98 -1.87
C THR A 243 16.86 -20.43 -2.02
N GLY A 244 16.16 -20.80 -3.12
CA GLY A 244 15.74 -22.16 -3.42
C GLY A 244 14.66 -22.72 -2.49
N GLN A 245 13.91 -21.87 -1.78
CA GLN A 245 12.83 -22.34 -0.92
C GLN A 245 11.64 -22.86 -1.75
N SER A 246 10.90 -23.81 -1.19
CA SER A 246 9.62 -24.21 -1.75
C SER A 246 8.59 -23.07 -1.67
N ALA A 247 7.54 -23.11 -2.50
CA ALA A 247 6.45 -22.15 -2.45
C ALA A 247 5.82 -22.05 -1.05
N ALA A 248 5.68 -23.19 -0.35
CA ALA A 248 5.18 -23.22 1.03
C ALA A 248 6.17 -22.56 2.01
N GLY A 249 7.47 -22.75 1.82
CA GLY A 249 8.53 -22.08 2.60
C GLY A 249 8.51 -20.58 2.40
N ALA A 250 8.41 -20.12 1.17
CA ALA A 250 8.30 -18.69 0.83
C ALA A 250 7.03 -18.05 1.40
N ALA A 251 5.87 -18.73 1.31
CA ALA A 251 4.63 -18.25 1.91
C ALA A 251 4.70 -18.14 3.45
N ARG A 252 5.37 -19.10 4.11
CA ARG A 252 5.65 -19.02 5.56
C ARG A 252 6.57 -17.84 5.89
N GLY A 253 7.61 -17.62 5.08
CA GLY A 253 8.49 -16.47 5.22
C GLY A 253 7.74 -15.15 5.10
N LEU A 254 6.90 -14.99 4.08
CA LEU A 254 6.04 -13.83 3.89
C LEU A 254 5.06 -13.64 5.05
N PHE A 255 4.51 -14.73 5.60
CA PHE A 255 3.66 -14.68 6.79
C PHE A 255 4.40 -14.05 7.98
N ILE A 256 5.62 -14.51 8.25
CA ILE A 256 6.44 -13.99 9.36
C ILE A 256 6.83 -12.52 9.11
N VAL A 257 7.19 -12.15 7.88
CA VAL A 257 7.45 -10.74 7.52
C VAL A 257 6.24 -9.85 7.81
N ASN A 258 5.04 -10.25 7.39
CA ASN A 258 3.82 -9.48 7.63
C ASN A 258 3.41 -9.48 9.11
N LEU A 259 3.66 -10.57 9.84
CA LEU A 259 3.46 -10.64 11.28
C LEU A 259 4.41 -9.69 12.03
N THR A 260 5.67 -9.64 11.62
CA THR A 260 6.64 -8.67 12.15
C THR A 260 6.15 -7.24 11.93
N MET A 261 5.67 -6.91 10.73
CA MET A 261 5.13 -5.58 10.42
C MET A 261 3.91 -5.22 11.28
N LEU A 262 3.03 -6.19 11.56
CA LEU A 262 1.89 -5.99 12.46
C LEU A 262 2.35 -5.54 13.85
N PHE A 263 3.35 -6.22 14.43
CA PHE A 263 3.90 -5.87 15.74
C PHE A 263 4.68 -4.54 15.71
N VAL A 264 5.40 -4.27 14.64
CA VAL A 264 6.13 -3.00 14.47
C VAL A 264 5.16 -1.82 14.39
N PHE A 265 4.06 -1.92 13.63
CA PHE A 265 3.04 -0.87 13.58
C PHE A 265 2.31 -0.70 14.91
N TRP A 266 2.03 -1.79 15.63
CA TRP A 266 1.50 -1.72 16.97
C TRP A 266 2.47 -1.00 17.92
N GLY A 267 3.76 -1.31 17.85
CA GLY A 267 4.82 -0.61 18.59
C GLY A 267 4.87 0.88 18.27
N TRP A 268 4.80 1.26 16.99
CA TRP A 268 4.73 2.67 16.58
C TRP A 268 3.51 3.40 17.19
N GLY A 269 2.35 2.73 17.25
CA GLY A 269 1.14 3.28 17.89
C GLY A 269 1.36 3.63 19.36
N MET A 270 2.16 2.85 20.09
CA MET A 270 2.48 3.10 21.50
C MET A 270 3.60 4.12 21.71
N VAL A 271 4.59 4.12 20.83
CA VAL A 271 5.82 4.92 21.01
C VAL A 271 5.67 6.33 20.42
N ASN A 272 4.96 6.48 19.30
CA ASN A 272 4.83 7.76 18.58
C ASN A 272 4.31 8.93 19.45
N PRO A 273 3.30 8.77 20.35
CA PRO A 273 2.88 9.86 21.23
C PRO A 273 3.98 10.34 22.18
N ARG A 274 4.83 9.41 22.68
CA ARG A 274 5.97 9.74 23.54
C ARG A 274 7.08 10.48 22.79
N LEU A 275 7.36 10.07 21.55
CA LEU A 275 8.34 10.73 20.69
C LEU A 275 7.95 12.18 20.40
N HIS A 276 6.66 12.42 20.15
CA HIS A 276 6.13 13.78 20.00
C HIS A 276 6.31 14.64 21.25
N GLN A 277 6.10 14.07 22.44
CA GLN A 277 6.29 14.79 23.71
C GLN A 277 7.75 15.21 23.97
N VAL A 278 8.74 14.42 23.49
CA VAL A 278 10.16 14.76 23.58
C VAL A 278 10.68 15.59 22.39
N GLY A 279 9.75 16.11 21.54
CA GLY A 279 10.11 17.04 20.45
C GLY A 279 10.79 16.37 19.24
N LEU A 280 10.70 15.03 19.09
CA LEU A 280 11.20 14.32 17.93
C LEU A 280 10.18 14.41 16.79
N SER A 281 10.52 15.15 15.74
CA SER A 281 9.71 15.24 14.54
C SER A 281 9.85 13.99 13.67
N ALA A 282 8.81 13.69 12.86
CA ALA A 282 8.84 12.61 11.87
C ALA A 282 10.07 12.72 10.95
N GLU A 283 10.44 13.93 10.51
CA GLU A 283 11.60 14.16 9.66
C GLU A 283 12.93 13.76 10.34
N ARG A 284 13.10 14.05 11.64
CA ARG A 284 14.30 13.64 12.37
C ARG A 284 14.40 12.13 12.49
N ILE A 285 13.29 11.46 12.75
CA ILE A 285 13.23 10.00 12.83
C ILE A 285 13.57 9.40 11.47
N MET A 286 13.08 9.98 10.37
CA MET A 286 13.43 9.57 9.01
C MET A 286 14.91 9.75 8.70
N VAL A 287 15.51 10.88 9.09
CA VAL A 287 16.95 11.14 8.88
C VAL A 287 17.82 10.06 9.53
N TRP A 288 17.43 9.57 10.70
CA TRP A 288 18.21 8.53 11.39
C TRP A 288 17.83 7.10 10.99
N GLY A 289 16.56 6.88 10.64
CA GLY A 289 16.05 5.54 10.33
C GLY A 289 16.32 5.09 8.90
N LEU A 290 16.18 5.98 7.91
CA LEU A 290 16.32 5.61 6.50
C LEU A 290 17.72 5.10 6.09
N PRO A 291 18.85 5.56 6.65
CA PRO A 291 20.14 4.94 6.38
C PRO A 291 20.16 3.44 6.68
N LEU A 292 19.54 3.02 7.78
CA LEU A 292 19.43 1.60 8.14
C LEU A 292 18.56 0.81 7.16
N ASN A 293 17.53 1.45 6.59
CA ASN A 293 16.66 0.86 5.60
C ASN A 293 17.44 0.47 4.32
N PHE A 294 18.07 1.44 3.63
CA PHE A 294 18.78 1.12 2.39
C PHE A 294 20.07 0.32 2.61
N LEU A 295 20.72 0.41 3.78
CA LEU A 295 21.81 -0.47 4.16
C LEU A 295 21.34 -1.91 4.33
N SER A 296 20.17 -2.15 4.94
CA SER A 296 19.58 -3.49 5.05
C SER A 296 19.19 -4.07 3.68
N LEU A 297 18.71 -3.22 2.76
CA LEU A 297 18.43 -3.64 1.38
C LEU A 297 19.74 -3.99 0.63
N ALA A 298 20.79 -3.18 0.80
CA ALA A 298 22.10 -3.49 0.26
C ALA A 298 22.67 -4.80 0.85
N ALA A 299 22.45 -5.04 2.14
CA ALA A 299 22.84 -6.29 2.79
C ALA A 299 22.09 -7.52 2.20
N ILE A 300 20.79 -7.39 1.89
CA ILE A 300 20.03 -8.46 1.19
C ILE A 300 20.69 -8.74 -0.17
N ALA A 301 20.98 -7.72 -0.96
CA ALA A 301 21.64 -7.86 -2.24
C ALA A 301 23.03 -8.51 -2.13
N TRP A 302 23.81 -8.14 -1.09
CA TRP A 302 25.16 -8.69 -0.86
C TRP A 302 25.13 -10.14 -0.39
N LEU A 303 24.27 -10.48 0.59
CA LEU A 303 24.12 -11.83 1.12
C LEU A 303 23.60 -12.84 0.07
N GLY A 304 22.79 -12.39 -0.89
CA GLY A 304 22.28 -13.25 -1.96
C GLY A 304 21.49 -14.44 -1.39
N GLN A 305 21.97 -15.67 -1.65
CA GLN A 305 21.29 -16.90 -1.18
C GLN A 305 21.20 -17.00 0.35
N GLY A 306 22.06 -16.30 1.10
CA GLY A 306 21.99 -16.23 2.56
C GLY A 306 20.89 -15.32 3.10
N ALA A 307 20.25 -14.49 2.26
CA ALA A 307 19.21 -13.56 2.66
C ALA A 307 17.82 -14.24 2.60
N GLY A 308 17.43 -14.90 3.67
CA GLY A 308 16.11 -15.50 3.86
C GLY A 308 15.06 -14.47 4.33
N TRP A 309 13.90 -14.97 4.78
CA TRP A 309 12.78 -14.16 5.28
C TRP A 309 13.19 -13.21 6.44
N GLN A 310 14.19 -13.60 7.26
CA GLN A 310 14.69 -12.79 8.37
C GLN A 310 15.22 -11.43 7.88
N ALA A 311 15.99 -11.43 6.79
CA ALA A 311 16.54 -10.21 6.20
C ALA A 311 15.42 -9.30 5.69
N PHE A 312 14.37 -9.85 5.07
CA PHE A 312 13.19 -9.09 4.65
C PHE A 312 12.37 -8.57 5.83
N ALA A 313 12.25 -9.34 6.92
CA ALA A 313 11.58 -8.89 8.14
C ALA A 313 12.29 -7.68 8.75
N VAL A 314 13.63 -7.73 8.84
CA VAL A 314 14.46 -6.60 9.31
C VAL A 314 14.31 -5.40 8.38
N TYR A 315 14.43 -5.60 7.07
CA TYR A 315 14.25 -4.53 6.08
C TYR A 315 12.87 -3.85 6.21
N CYS A 316 11.79 -4.63 6.25
CA CYS A 316 10.44 -4.09 6.39
C CYS A 316 10.26 -3.35 7.73
N ALA A 317 10.80 -3.89 8.83
CA ALA A 317 10.75 -3.25 10.14
C ALA A 317 11.47 -1.89 10.15
N LEU A 318 12.67 -1.81 9.56
CA LEU A 318 13.44 -0.56 9.43
C LEU A 318 12.73 0.44 8.49
N SER A 319 12.05 -0.06 7.44
CA SER A 319 11.28 0.77 6.52
C SER A 319 10.02 1.38 7.15
N SER A 320 9.57 0.87 8.29
CA SER A 320 8.33 1.30 8.94
C SER A 320 8.32 2.77 9.36
N VAL A 321 9.48 3.42 9.46
CA VAL A 321 9.63 4.88 9.71
C VAL A 321 8.92 5.71 8.64
N LEU A 322 8.78 5.19 7.41
CA LEU A 322 8.04 5.82 6.32
C LEU A 322 6.56 6.03 6.65
N ALA A 323 5.98 5.24 7.53
CA ALA A 323 4.58 5.41 7.94
C ALA A 323 4.32 6.74 8.69
N LEU A 324 5.36 7.39 9.20
CA LEU A 324 5.25 8.67 9.91
C LEU A 324 5.03 9.86 8.96
N THR A 325 5.25 9.69 7.66
CA THR A 325 5.13 10.75 6.66
C THR A 325 3.68 11.15 6.38
N HIS A 326 2.75 10.19 6.37
CA HIS A 326 1.33 10.47 6.12
C HIS A 326 0.74 11.53 7.07
N PRO A 327 0.82 11.36 8.42
CA PRO A 327 0.35 12.38 9.33
C PRO A 327 1.17 13.67 9.23
N ALA A 328 2.48 13.60 8.96
CA ALA A 328 3.33 14.76 8.82
C ALA A 328 2.94 15.62 7.61
N VAL A 329 2.66 15.00 6.46
CA VAL A 329 2.16 15.71 5.26
C VAL A 329 0.81 16.37 5.55
N GLY A 330 -0.13 15.66 6.18
CA GLY A 330 -1.43 16.22 6.53
C GLY A 330 -1.33 17.43 7.47
N ALA A 331 -0.42 17.41 8.44
CA ALA A 331 -0.20 18.47 9.39
C ALA A 331 0.58 19.70 8.83
N ALA A 332 1.34 19.50 7.74
CA ALA A 332 2.15 20.55 7.12
C ALA A 332 1.33 21.54 6.26
N PHE A 333 0.06 21.24 5.97
CA PHE A 333 -0.80 22.08 5.16
C PHE A 333 -1.98 22.64 5.96
N PRO A 334 -2.50 23.84 5.59
CA PRO A 334 -3.73 24.37 6.17
C PRO A 334 -4.89 23.36 6.05
N ALA A 335 -5.83 23.40 6.99
CA ALA A 335 -6.92 22.42 7.09
C ALA A 335 -7.70 22.22 5.78
N HIS A 336 -7.91 23.29 4.99
CA HIS A 336 -8.60 23.22 3.69
C HIS A 336 -7.79 22.56 2.57
N LEU A 337 -6.46 22.40 2.72
CA LEU A 337 -5.57 21.73 1.76
C LEU A 337 -5.07 20.35 2.27
N ALA A 338 -5.18 20.06 3.56
CA ALA A 338 -4.63 18.86 4.17
C ALA A 338 -5.14 17.56 3.49
N GLY A 339 -6.44 17.47 3.20
CA GLY A 339 -7.02 16.32 2.49
C GLY A 339 -6.46 16.17 1.07
N ARG A 340 -6.28 17.29 0.35
CA ARG A 340 -5.68 17.29 -0.99
C ARG A 340 -4.21 16.91 -0.95
N ALA A 341 -3.47 17.39 0.05
CA ALA A 341 -2.06 17.03 0.23
C ALA A 341 -1.90 15.52 0.46
N ILE A 342 -2.74 14.91 1.29
CA ILE A 342 -2.74 13.45 1.52
C ILE A 342 -3.11 12.68 0.24
N SER A 343 -4.12 13.14 -0.52
CA SER A 343 -4.51 12.49 -1.78
C SER A 343 -3.41 12.58 -2.85
N ALA A 344 -2.77 13.74 -3.02
CA ALA A 344 -1.63 13.93 -3.92
C ALA A 344 -0.43 13.08 -3.48
N PHE A 345 -0.21 12.98 -2.18
CA PHE A 345 0.86 12.16 -1.61
C PHE A 345 0.62 10.67 -1.90
N ASN A 346 -0.59 10.17 -1.64
CA ASN A 346 -0.95 8.79 -1.97
C ASN A 346 -0.83 8.47 -3.46
N LEU A 347 -1.21 9.40 -4.35
CA LEU A 347 -1.00 9.24 -5.78
C LEU A 347 0.47 8.94 -6.09
N LEU A 348 1.39 9.76 -5.57
CA LEU A 348 2.83 9.59 -5.84
C LEU A 348 3.39 8.33 -5.19
N LEU A 349 2.95 7.97 -3.98
CA LEU A 349 3.33 6.72 -3.32
C LEU A 349 2.96 5.50 -4.17
N PHE A 350 1.72 5.41 -4.62
CA PHE A 350 1.25 4.25 -5.37
C PHE A 350 1.77 4.21 -6.80
N LEU A 351 2.04 5.34 -7.42
CA LEU A 351 2.82 5.39 -8.66
C LEU A 351 4.26 4.89 -8.43
N GLY A 352 4.90 5.27 -7.32
CA GLY A 352 6.20 4.73 -6.93
C GLY A 352 6.19 3.21 -6.81
N VAL A 353 5.16 2.65 -6.17
CA VAL A 353 4.99 1.20 -6.07
C VAL A 353 4.83 0.56 -7.47
N PHE A 354 3.98 1.13 -8.33
CA PHE A 354 3.79 0.64 -9.69
C PHE A 354 5.11 0.58 -10.47
N PHE A 355 5.82 1.71 -10.52
CA PHE A 355 7.09 1.78 -11.27
C PHE A 355 8.16 0.87 -10.69
N THR A 356 8.22 0.72 -9.36
CA THR A 356 9.18 -0.16 -8.72
C THR A 356 8.85 -1.62 -8.98
N GLN A 357 7.58 -2.04 -8.87
CA GLN A 357 7.17 -3.42 -9.14
C GLN A 357 7.47 -3.83 -10.58
N TRP A 358 7.02 -3.02 -11.53
CA TRP A 358 7.27 -3.27 -12.95
C TRP A 358 8.76 -3.16 -13.28
N GLY A 359 9.45 -2.13 -12.77
CA GLY A 359 10.86 -1.89 -13.02
C GLY A 359 11.77 -3.02 -12.54
N ILE A 360 11.50 -3.62 -11.39
CA ILE A 360 12.21 -4.82 -10.92
C ILE A 360 12.05 -5.94 -11.95
N GLY A 361 10.82 -6.25 -12.34
CA GLY A 361 10.55 -7.33 -13.29
C GLY A 361 11.18 -7.10 -14.66
N ALA A 362 11.01 -5.91 -15.23
CA ALA A 362 11.60 -5.55 -16.52
C ALA A 362 13.15 -5.60 -16.49
N SER A 363 13.76 -5.17 -15.37
CA SER A 363 15.21 -5.26 -15.19
C SER A 363 15.68 -6.72 -15.11
N LEU A 364 14.94 -7.57 -14.41
CA LEU A 364 15.26 -9.01 -14.34
C LEU A 364 15.17 -9.68 -15.72
N ASP A 365 14.15 -9.36 -16.51
CA ASP A 365 14.02 -9.89 -17.88
C ASP A 365 15.16 -9.41 -18.79
N ALA A 366 15.55 -8.13 -18.72
CA ALA A 366 16.67 -7.59 -19.48
C ALA A 366 18.00 -8.27 -19.11
N LEU A 367 18.26 -8.49 -17.81
CA LEU A 367 19.46 -9.19 -17.35
C LEU A 367 19.45 -10.66 -17.74
N LYS A 368 18.29 -11.31 -17.70
CA LYS A 368 18.13 -12.69 -18.18
C LYS A 368 18.40 -12.81 -19.69
N ALA A 369 17.91 -11.86 -20.49
CA ALA A 369 18.23 -11.78 -21.93
C ALA A 369 19.72 -11.56 -22.18
N ALA A 370 20.43 -10.89 -21.27
CA ALA A 370 21.88 -10.73 -21.27
C ALA A 370 22.63 -11.94 -20.63
N HIS A 371 21.95 -13.08 -20.48
CA HIS A 371 22.50 -14.33 -19.94
C HIS A 371 23.00 -14.29 -18.49
N TRP A 372 22.52 -13.35 -17.67
CA TRP A 372 22.84 -13.34 -16.24
C TRP A 372 22.12 -14.47 -15.50
N ALA A 373 22.83 -15.11 -14.57
CA ALA A 373 22.18 -16.08 -13.69
C ALA A 373 21.14 -15.37 -12.79
N THR A 374 19.99 -16.01 -12.57
CA THR A 374 18.86 -15.43 -11.83
C THR A 374 19.27 -14.84 -10.47
N PRO A 375 20.05 -15.53 -9.61
CA PRO A 375 20.45 -14.95 -8.33
C PRO A 375 21.31 -13.68 -8.48
N GLN A 376 22.18 -13.63 -9.48
CA GLN A 376 23.02 -12.47 -9.76
C GLN A 376 22.20 -11.27 -10.26
N ALA A 377 21.22 -11.52 -11.14
CA ALA A 377 20.30 -10.51 -11.64
C ALA A 377 19.51 -9.86 -10.50
N TYR A 378 18.93 -10.66 -9.60
CA TYR A 378 18.25 -10.15 -8.41
C TYR A 378 19.15 -9.31 -7.51
N ARG A 379 20.38 -9.78 -7.24
CA ARG A 379 21.37 -9.05 -6.42
C ARG A 379 21.71 -7.68 -7.02
N LEU A 380 21.92 -7.63 -8.35
CA LEU A 380 22.21 -6.36 -9.03
C LEU A 380 21.01 -5.41 -8.96
N VAL A 381 19.80 -5.88 -9.25
CA VAL A 381 18.59 -5.04 -9.23
C VAL A 381 18.33 -4.49 -7.82
N PHE A 382 18.45 -5.32 -6.77
CA PHE A 382 18.27 -4.87 -5.38
C PHE A 382 19.38 -3.92 -4.93
N GLY A 383 20.62 -4.12 -5.40
CA GLY A 383 21.73 -3.20 -5.19
C GLY A 383 21.48 -1.83 -5.82
N ILE A 384 20.98 -1.78 -7.06
CA ILE A 384 20.60 -0.54 -7.74
C ILE A 384 19.45 0.16 -6.99
N LEU A 385 18.46 -0.57 -6.50
CA LEU A 385 17.38 0.00 -5.69
C LEU A 385 17.91 0.57 -4.37
N ALA A 386 18.82 -0.12 -3.69
CA ALA A 386 19.44 0.39 -2.46
C ALA A 386 20.21 1.70 -2.73
N LEU A 387 20.98 1.76 -3.82
CA LEU A 387 21.66 2.98 -4.25
C LEU A 387 20.67 4.11 -4.59
N GLY A 388 19.60 3.82 -5.32
CA GLY A 388 18.55 4.78 -5.63
C GLY A 388 17.88 5.34 -4.36
N CYS A 389 17.59 4.47 -3.39
CA CYS A 389 17.06 4.87 -2.08
C CYS A 389 18.05 5.79 -1.33
N ALA A 390 19.35 5.47 -1.35
CA ALA A 390 20.39 6.29 -0.74
C ALA A 390 20.52 7.66 -1.44
N LEU A 391 20.46 7.71 -2.77
CA LEU A 391 20.50 8.96 -3.54
C LEU A 391 19.28 9.83 -3.26
N SER A 392 18.09 9.24 -3.21
CA SER A 392 16.85 9.97 -2.85
C SER A 392 16.91 10.52 -1.42
N TYR A 393 17.54 9.80 -0.49
CA TYR A 393 17.80 10.26 0.85
C TYR A 393 18.79 11.44 0.88
N GLY A 394 19.86 11.37 0.10
CA GLY A 394 20.81 12.49 -0.05
C GLY A 394 20.11 13.77 -0.52
N TRP A 395 19.28 13.65 -1.55
CA TRP A 395 18.45 14.77 -2.03
C TRP A 395 17.48 15.32 -0.98
N PHE A 396 16.85 14.45 -0.20
CA PHE A 396 15.98 14.83 0.91
C PHE A 396 16.74 15.65 1.97
N CYS A 397 17.94 15.23 2.37
CA CYS A 397 18.77 15.91 3.36
C CYS A 397 19.27 17.28 2.87
N LEU A 398 19.70 17.40 1.62
CA LEU A 398 20.13 18.68 1.02
C LEU A 398 19.00 19.72 1.03
N GLY A 399 17.75 19.30 0.79
CA GLY A 399 16.59 20.18 0.89
C GLY A 399 16.30 20.68 2.31
N MET A 400 16.69 19.94 3.35
CA MET A 400 16.55 20.38 4.76
C MET A 400 17.51 21.52 5.13
N THR A 401 18.76 21.42 4.70
CA THR A 401 19.77 22.44 5.00
C THR A 401 19.45 23.78 4.32
N ARG A 402 18.99 23.73 3.06
CA ARG A 402 18.60 24.93 2.30
C ARG A 402 17.43 25.70 2.91
N ASN A 403 16.44 25.02 3.45
CA ASN A 403 15.30 25.68 4.11
C ASN A 403 15.70 26.32 5.46
N ARG A 404 16.67 25.73 6.18
CA ARG A 404 17.17 26.31 7.43
C ARG A 404 18.01 27.57 7.17
N SER A 405 18.81 27.61 6.11
CA SER A 405 19.58 28.80 5.75
C SER A 405 18.68 29.96 5.34
N LEU A 406 17.60 29.71 4.59
CA LEU A 406 16.62 30.73 4.22
C LEU A 406 15.81 31.26 5.41
N ALA A 407 15.51 30.43 6.40
CA ALA A 407 14.82 30.84 7.64
C ALA A 407 15.75 31.58 8.62
N ALA A 408 17.06 31.41 8.53
CA ALA A 408 18.05 32.12 9.34
C ALA A 408 18.44 33.50 8.74
N THR A 409 18.12 33.74 7.46
CA THR A 409 18.38 34.99 6.76
C THR A 409 17.14 35.88 6.58
N ALA A 410 15.96 35.44 7.01
CA ALA A 410 14.70 36.17 7.09
C ALA A 410 14.36 36.54 8.54
#